data_6f81d9a7f48ac199f2642e75d7402b80
#
_entry.id   6f81d9a7f48ac199f2642e75d7402b80
#
_cell.length_a   1.000
_cell.length_b   1.000
_cell.length_c   1.000
_cell.angle_alpha   90.00
_cell.angle_beta   90.00
_cell.angle_gamma   90.00
#
_symmetry.space_group_name_H-M   'P 1'
#
loop_
_entity.id
_entity.type
_entity.pdbx_description
1 polymer ?
#
loop_
_entity_poly.entity_id
_entity_poly.type
_entity_poly.pdbx_seq_one_letter_code
_entity_poly.pdbx_strand_id
1 'polypeptide(L)'
;TPAILKNFRILTMKMIQKGNKENRVIYGSDVISNTESVLSVKDLKKQRFRWKWGRSQAFYKNRNLFFNSDARFSKQLTWLYLPYALFSDISFFLEPFLIGYSFYVIFAFSDFITLCSAIAVISCYMALNVMLENTLTVKEKLLLLPFVPSMYVFFYMLSYVEYYALIKMIIGLPNLKESLSAKICTWTHVARARKLQTA
;
A
#
# COMPACT_ATOMS: atom_id res chain seq x y z
N THR A 1 23.32 0.46 12.55
CA THR A 1 22.28 1.50 12.65
C THR A 1 20.87 1.08 12.17
N PRO A 2 20.33 -0.08 12.60
CA PRO A 2 19.04 -0.57 12.09
C PRO A 2 17.82 0.12 12.74
N ALA A 3 17.98 0.91 13.77
CA ALA A 3 16.87 1.54 14.49
C ALA A 3 16.23 2.72 13.73
N ILE A 4 16.96 3.39 12.85
CA ILE A 4 16.51 4.61 12.16
C ILE A 4 15.52 4.29 11.03
N LEU A 5 15.73 3.20 10.30
CA LEU A 5 14.84 2.78 9.20
C LEU A 5 13.48 2.21 9.65
N LYS A 6 13.36 1.87 10.94
CA LYS A 6 12.16 1.23 11.51
C LYS A 6 10.91 2.10 11.52
N ASN A 7 11.06 3.43 11.45
CA ASN A 7 9.96 4.37 11.62
C ASN A 7 10.01 5.55 10.64
N PHE A 8 10.38 5.31 9.37
CA PHE A 8 10.45 6.38 8.37
C PHE A 8 9.16 7.22 8.31
N ARG A 9 8.00 6.57 8.34
CA ARG A 9 6.70 7.28 8.36
C ARG A 9 6.49 8.12 9.62
N ILE A 10 6.91 7.61 10.79
CA ILE A 10 6.86 8.37 12.04
C ILE A 10 7.85 9.54 11.98
N LEU A 11 9.01 9.33 11.38
CA LEU A 11 10.02 10.38 11.20
C LEU A 11 9.49 11.48 10.27
N THR A 12 8.93 11.12 9.12
CA THR A 12 8.31 12.06 8.18
C THR A 12 7.21 12.88 8.85
N MET A 13 6.30 12.22 9.60
CA MET A 13 5.25 12.91 10.34
C MET A 13 5.81 13.85 11.43
N LYS A 14 6.88 13.45 12.11
CA LYS A 14 7.56 14.32 13.08
C LYS A 14 8.25 15.52 12.43
N MET A 15 8.84 15.32 11.24
CA MET A 15 9.43 16.43 10.48
C MET A 15 8.35 17.43 10.10
N ILE A 16 7.19 16.96 9.62
CA ILE A 16 6.03 17.80 9.33
C ILE A 16 5.54 18.51 10.59
N GLN A 17 5.46 17.81 11.72
CA GLN A 17 4.98 18.38 12.99
C GLN A 17 5.91 19.45 13.57
N LYS A 18 7.22 19.29 13.41
CA LYS A 18 8.23 20.26 13.89
C LYS A 18 8.54 21.35 12.87
N GLY A 19 8.22 21.11 11.61
CA GLY A 19 8.46 22.04 10.51
C GLY A 19 7.41 23.14 10.43
N ASN A 20 7.68 24.10 9.55
CA ASN A 20 6.77 25.17 9.17
C ASN A 20 6.15 24.87 7.78
N LYS A 21 5.23 25.73 7.31
CA LYS A 21 4.66 25.67 5.96
C LYS A 21 5.70 25.62 4.83
N GLU A 22 6.89 26.12 5.08
CA GLU A 22 8.01 26.14 4.13
C GLU A 22 8.67 24.76 3.98
N ASN A 23 8.58 23.92 5.02
CA ASN A 23 9.12 22.57 4.98
C ASN A 23 8.17 21.65 4.22
N ARG A 24 8.55 21.26 3.01
CA ARG A 24 7.76 20.39 2.13
C ARG A 24 8.40 19.02 2.02
N VAL A 25 7.57 18.00 2.03
CA VAL A 25 7.98 16.65 1.59
C VAL A 25 7.81 16.62 0.07
N ILE A 26 8.92 16.53 -0.63
CA ILE A 26 8.94 16.50 -2.11
C ILE A 26 9.13 15.06 -2.56
N TYR A 27 8.37 14.66 -3.56
CA TYR A 27 8.57 13.40 -4.26
C TYR A 27 9.66 13.62 -5.33
N GLY A 28 10.79 12.92 -5.18
CA GLY A 28 11.87 12.91 -6.18
C GLY A 28 11.59 11.80 -7.19
N SER A 29 11.13 12.16 -8.39
CA SER A 29 10.91 11.20 -9.49
C SER A 29 12.21 10.53 -9.96
N ASP A 30 13.33 11.19 -9.75
CA ASP A 30 14.65 10.75 -10.22
C ASP A 30 15.33 9.77 -9.24
N VAL A 31 14.75 9.60 -8.05
CA VAL A 31 15.28 8.70 -7.02
C VAL A 31 14.66 7.32 -7.17
N ILE A 32 15.38 6.43 -7.83
CA ILE A 32 14.98 5.03 -8.00
C ILE A 32 15.47 4.22 -6.79
N SER A 33 14.54 3.61 -6.06
CA SER A 33 14.85 2.68 -4.98
C SER A 33 14.52 1.25 -5.40
N ASN A 34 15.53 0.46 -5.64
CA ASN A 34 15.36 -0.96 -5.95
C ASN A 34 15.17 -1.75 -4.66
N THR A 35 14.04 -2.41 -4.55
CA THR A 35 13.72 -3.30 -3.43
C THR A 35 13.53 -4.73 -3.90
N GLU A 36 14.09 -5.68 -3.17
CA GLU A 36 13.89 -7.09 -3.45
C GLU A 36 12.44 -7.49 -3.19
N SER A 37 11.89 -8.30 -4.10
CA SER A 37 10.55 -8.87 -3.94
C SER A 37 10.52 -9.94 -2.84
N VAL A 38 9.36 -10.13 -2.24
CA VAL A 38 9.12 -11.22 -1.28
C VAL A 38 8.92 -12.55 -2.01
N LEU A 39 9.43 -13.63 -1.42
CA LEU A 39 9.43 -14.96 -2.05
C LEU A 39 8.15 -15.76 -1.82
N SER A 40 7.33 -15.41 -0.83
CA SER A 40 6.15 -16.17 -0.46
C SER A 40 4.96 -15.30 -0.10
N VAL A 41 3.76 -15.83 -0.30
CA VAL A 41 2.50 -15.17 0.12
C VAL A 41 2.49 -14.95 1.65
N LYS A 42 3.08 -15.87 2.42
CA LYS A 42 3.22 -15.73 3.87
C LYS A 42 4.06 -14.50 4.25
N ASP A 43 5.14 -14.26 3.55
CA ASP A 43 6.02 -13.11 3.79
C ASP A 43 5.39 -11.82 3.26
N LEU A 44 4.63 -11.89 2.17
CA LEU A 44 3.84 -10.78 1.68
C LEU A 44 2.78 -10.34 2.72
N LYS A 45 2.06 -11.29 3.33
CA LYS A 45 1.12 -11.01 4.44
C LYS A 45 1.81 -10.30 5.61
N LYS A 46 3.00 -10.77 6.02
CA LYS A 46 3.78 -10.13 7.09
C LYS A 46 4.23 -8.71 6.69
N GLN A 47 4.66 -8.52 5.45
CA GLN A 47 5.09 -7.22 4.94
C GLN A 47 3.93 -6.23 4.93
N ARG A 48 2.77 -6.61 4.39
CA ARG A 48 1.56 -5.76 4.33
C ARG A 48 1.04 -5.42 5.71
N PHE A 49 0.99 -6.39 6.63
CA PHE A 49 0.64 -6.14 8.02
C PHE A 49 1.55 -5.09 8.67
N ARG A 50 2.88 -5.22 8.49
CA ARG A 50 3.82 -4.23 9.05
C ARG A 50 3.60 -2.83 8.49
N TRP A 51 3.25 -2.72 7.21
CA TRP A 51 2.97 -1.42 6.60
C TRP A 51 1.71 -0.78 7.16
N LYS A 52 0.64 -1.55 7.29
CA LYS A 52 -0.61 -1.06 7.90
C LYS A 52 -0.43 -0.72 9.38
N TRP A 53 0.22 -1.60 10.13
CA TRP A 53 0.52 -1.37 11.54
C TRP A 53 1.36 -0.12 11.76
N GLY A 54 2.46 0.04 11.01
CA GLY A 54 3.31 1.23 11.08
C GLY A 54 2.59 2.52 10.71
N ARG A 55 1.63 2.46 9.78
CA ARG A 55 0.77 3.60 9.42
C ARG A 55 -0.16 3.95 10.58
N SER A 56 -0.82 2.98 11.18
CA SER A 56 -1.70 3.19 12.34
C SER A 56 -0.95 3.77 13.53
N GLN A 57 0.26 3.28 13.81
CA GLN A 57 1.13 3.85 14.83
C GLN A 57 1.49 5.31 14.53
N ALA A 58 1.81 5.64 13.28
CA ALA A 58 2.12 7.00 12.86
C ALA A 58 0.92 7.93 13.03
N PHE A 59 -0.26 7.51 12.62
CA PHE A 59 -1.51 8.28 12.77
C PHE A 59 -1.85 8.50 14.24
N TYR A 60 -1.82 7.45 15.05
CA TYR A 60 -2.12 7.56 16.47
C TYR A 60 -1.15 8.51 17.21
N LYS A 61 0.15 8.39 16.92
CA LYS A 61 1.17 9.23 17.55
C LYS A 61 1.04 10.70 17.15
N ASN A 62 0.62 10.98 15.93
CA ASN A 62 0.51 12.33 15.39
C ASN A 62 -0.96 12.75 15.20
N ARG A 63 -1.88 12.20 16.01
CA ARG A 63 -3.32 12.51 15.93
C ARG A 63 -3.65 14.00 16.06
N ASN A 64 -2.79 14.75 16.74
CA ASN A 64 -2.95 16.19 16.91
C ASN A 64 -2.79 17.00 15.61
N LEU A 65 -2.28 16.36 14.53
CA LEU A 65 -2.20 16.98 13.19
C LEU A 65 -3.52 16.89 12.43
N PHE A 66 -4.41 15.95 12.79
CA PHE A 66 -5.70 15.81 12.12
C PHE A 66 -6.60 16.97 12.50
N PHE A 67 -7.19 17.59 11.49
CA PHE A 67 -8.09 18.74 11.63
C PHE A 67 -7.47 19.93 12.40
N ASN A 68 -6.14 20.03 12.40
CA ASN A 68 -5.44 21.11 13.05
C ASN A 68 -5.51 22.40 12.19
N SER A 69 -5.98 23.49 12.78
CA SER A 69 -6.12 24.80 12.12
C SER A 69 -4.95 25.76 12.43
N ASP A 70 -3.90 25.29 13.12
CA ASP A 70 -2.72 26.09 13.43
C ASP A 70 -2.08 26.63 12.14
N ALA A 71 -1.76 27.94 12.14
CA ALA A 71 -1.16 28.62 11.00
C ALA A 71 0.20 28.07 10.56
N ARG A 72 0.87 27.31 11.44
CA ARG A 72 2.15 26.64 11.15
C ARG A 72 2.02 25.49 10.13
N PHE A 73 0.85 24.87 10.06
CA PHE A 73 0.61 23.71 9.20
C PHE A 73 -0.17 24.10 7.93
N SER A 74 0.08 23.35 6.85
CA SER A 74 -0.74 23.46 5.66
C SER A 74 -2.15 22.91 5.94
N LYS A 75 -3.18 23.73 5.72
CA LYS A 75 -4.59 23.30 5.86
C LYS A 75 -4.92 22.11 4.95
N GLN A 76 -4.36 22.08 3.75
CA GLN A 76 -4.55 20.95 2.83
C GLN A 76 -4.01 19.62 3.44
N LEU A 77 -2.87 19.67 4.13
CA LEU A 77 -2.31 18.50 4.79
C LEU A 77 -3.21 18.01 5.92
N THR A 78 -3.62 18.91 6.82
CA THR A 78 -4.31 18.56 8.07
C THR A 78 -5.78 18.24 7.87
N TRP A 79 -6.46 18.91 6.92
CA TRP A 79 -7.89 18.78 6.69
C TRP A 79 -8.25 17.89 5.50
N LEU A 80 -7.35 17.72 4.52
CA LEU A 80 -7.63 16.92 3.33
C LEU A 80 -6.78 15.65 3.28
N TYR A 81 -5.45 15.77 3.21
CA TYR A 81 -4.60 14.61 2.95
C TYR A 81 -4.56 13.59 4.09
N LEU A 82 -4.48 14.03 5.35
CA LEU A 82 -4.46 13.11 6.49
C LEU A 82 -5.82 12.41 6.70
N PRO A 83 -6.97 13.11 6.73
CA PRO A 83 -8.28 12.46 6.77
C PRO A 83 -8.54 11.56 5.58
N TYR A 84 -8.16 11.97 4.36
CA TYR A 84 -8.29 11.15 3.16
C TYR A 84 -7.48 9.86 3.26
N ALA A 85 -6.25 9.92 3.76
CA ALA A 85 -5.42 8.73 3.96
C ALA A 85 -6.02 7.74 4.98
N LEU A 86 -6.68 8.25 6.02
CA LEU A 86 -7.43 7.43 6.98
C LEU A 86 -8.70 6.86 6.33
N PHE A 87 -9.46 7.69 5.61
CA PHE A 87 -10.66 7.27 4.90
C PHE A 87 -10.36 6.19 3.87
N SER A 88 -9.26 6.30 3.11
CA SER A 88 -8.87 5.29 2.13
C SER A 88 -8.58 3.92 2.76
N ASP A 89 -8.03 3.88 3.98
CA ASP A 89 -7.84 2.63 4.71
C ASP A 89 -9.19 2.03 5.19
N ILE A 90 -10.17 2.88 5.54
CA ILE A 90 -11.51 2.45 5.94
C ILE A 90 -12.33 2.01 4.73
N SER A 91 -12.30 2.76 3.64
CA SER A 91 -13.06 2.46 2.42
C SER A 91 -12.66 1.11 1.81
N PHE A 92 -11.44 0.65 2.08
CA PHE A 92 -10.97 -0.66 1.67
C PHE A 92 -11.84 -1.83 2.25
N PHE A 93 -12.55 -1.61 3.35
CA PHE A 93 -13.51 -2.58 3.88
C PHE A 93 -14.74 -2.78 2.99
N LEU A 94 -15.10 -1.78 2.18
CA LEU A 94 -16.25 -1.87 1.29
C LEU A 94 -15.94 -2.71 0.04
N GLU A 95 -14.68 -2.83 -0.33
CA GLU A 95 -14.23 -3.51 -1.54
C GLU A 95 -14.72 -4.98 -1.63
N PRO A 96 -14.62 -5.85 -0.59
CA PRO A 96 -15.09 -7.22 -0.68
C PRO A 96 -16.60 -7.31 -0.89
N PHE A 97 -17.36 -6.36 -0.34
CA PHE A 97 -18.81 -6.30 -0.57
C PHE A 97 -19.14 -5.89 -2.00
N LEU A 98 -18.38 -4.92 -2.55
CA LEU A 98 -18.52 -4.50 -3.96
C LEU A 98 -18.14 -5.65 -4.91
N ILE A 99 -17.05 -6.35 -4.62
CA ILE A 99 -16.63 -7.53 -5.39
C ILE A 99 -17.71 -8.60 -5.34
N GLY A 100 -18.19 -8.96 -4.14
CA GLY A 100 -19.26 -9.97 -3.97
C GLY A 100 -20.54 -9.56 -4.68
N TYR A 101 -20.94 -8.29 -4.58
CA TYR A 101 -22.12 -7.77 -5.29
C TYR A 101 -21.93 -7.81 -6.81
N SER A 102 -20.75 -7.45 -7.32
CA SER A 102 -20.47 -7.52 -8.75
C SER A 102 -20.58 -8.94 -9.28
N PHE A 103 -20.02 -9.92 -8.58
CA PHE A 103 -20.19 -11.34 -8.96
C PHE A 103 -21.64 -11.78 -8.88
N TYR A 104 -22.38 -11.40 -7.83
CA TYR A 104 -23.79 -11.69 -7.72
C TYR A 104 -24.58 -11.18 -8.94
N VAL A 105 -24.38 -9.93 -9.32
CA VAL A 105 -25.05 -9.31 -10.48
C VAL A 105 -24.71 -10.06 -11.76
N ILE A 106 -23.42 -10.35 -11.99
CA ILE A 106 -22.96 -11.08 -13.19
C ILE A 106 -23.65 -12.43 -13.31
N PHE A 107 -23.71 -13.21 -12.24
CA PHE A 107 -24.33 -14.54 -12.27
C PHE A 107 -25.85 -14.49 -12.27
N ALA A 108 -26.48 -13.59 -11.50
CA ALA A 108 -27.93 -13.47 -11.43
C ALA A 108 -28.56 -13.01 -12.74
N PHE A 109 -27.89 -12.14 -13.48
CA PHE A 109 -28.36 -11.60 -14.77
C PHE A 109 -27.66 -12.21 -15.97
N SER A 110 -26.77 -13.19 -15.77
CA SER A 110 -25.96 -13.83 -16.83
C SER A 110 -25.17 -12.83 -17.68
N ASP A 111 -24.76 -11.71 -17.09
CA ASP A 111 -24.06 -10.62 -17.75
C ASP A 111 -22.54 -10.87 -17.87
N PHE A 112 -22.20 -11.90 -18.64
CA PHE A 112 -20.79 -12.24 -18.89
C PHE A 112 -20.07 -11.20 -19.75
N ILE A 113 -20.80 -10.35 -20.48
CA ILE A 113 -20.22 -9.26 -21.28
C ILE A 113 -19.55 -8.25 -20.36
N THR A 114 -20.19 -7.89 -19.25
CA THR A 114 -19.58 -6.99 -18.21
C THR A 114 -18.32 -7.61 -17.62
N LEU A 115 -18.32 -8.92 -17.34
CA LEU A 115 -17.12 -9.59 -16.84
C LEU A 115 -15.97 -9.56 -17.89
N CYS A 116 -16.25 -9.89 -19.12
CA CYS A 116 -15.26 -9.88 -20.19
C CYS A 116 -14.72 -8.47 -20.44
N SER A 117 -15.58 -7.46 -20.44
CA SER A 117 -15.17 -6.07 -20.61
C SER A 117 -14.30 -5.57 -19.45
N ALA A 118 -14.62 -5.94 -18.20
CA ALA A 118 -13.78 -5.62 -17.03
C ALA A 118 -12.38 -6.24 -17.15
N ILE A 119 -12.29 -7.52 -17.54
CA ILE A 119 -11.01 -8.20 -17.77
C ILE A 119 -10.24 -7.52 -18.90
N ALA A 120 -10.91 -7.15 -20.00
CA ALA A 120 -10.29 -6.49 -21.14
C ALA A 120 -9.73 -5.10 -20.76
N VAL A 121 -10.50 -4.29 -20.02
CA VAL A 121 -10.07 -2.95 -19.58
C VAL A 121 -8.86 -3.04 -18.65
N ILE A 122 -8.88 -3.93 -17.65
CA ILE A 122 -7.76 -4.11 -16.74
C ILE A 122 -6.53 -4.64 -17.50
N SER A 123 -6.73 -5.58 -18.43
CA SER A 123 -5.64 -6.11 -19.26
C SER A 123 -5.04 -5.02 -20.14
N CYS A 124 -5.85 -4.18 -20.77
CA CYS A 124 -5.37 -3.06 -21.57
C CYS A 124 -4.54 -2.08 -20.71
N TYR A 125 -5.05 -1.70 -19.55
CA TYR A 125 -4.34 -0.84 -18.61
C TYR A 125 -2.98 -1.43 -18.19
N MET A 126 -2.93 -2.71 -17.84
CA MET A 126 -1.70 -3.39 -17.47
C MET A 126 -0.73 -3.52 -18.62
N ALA A 127 -1.22 -3.80 -19.85
CA ALA A 127 -0.40 -3.85 -21.04
C ALA A 127 0.26 -2.50 -21.33
N LEU A 128 -0.49 -1.40 -21.19
CA LEU A 128 0.05 -0.04 -21.31
C LEU A 128 1.14 0.23 -20.26
N ASN A 129 0.94 -0.17 -19.01
CA ASN A 129 1.98 0.00 -17.99
C ASN A 129 3.25 -0.79 -18.31
N VAL A 130 3.13 -2.03 -18.79
CA VAL A 130 4.30 -2.84 -19.23
C VAL A 130 5.01 -2.18 -20.43
N MET A 131 4.25 -1.64 -21.37
CA MET A 131 4.83 -0.97 -22.54
C MET A 131 5.55 0.33 -22.18
N LEU A 132 5.01 1.11 -21.25
CA LEU A 132 5.58 2.38 -20.80
C LEU A 132 6.75 2.22 -19.82
N GLU A 133 6.98 1.00 -19.28
CA GLU A 133 8.08 0.76 -18.36
C GLU A 133 9.43 0.88 -19.06
N ASN A 134 10.26 1.81 -18.61
CA ASN A 134 11.56 2.11 -19.24
C ASN A 134 12.69 1.19 -18.79
N THR A 135 12.51 0.43 -17.70
CA THR A 135 13.54 -0.46 -17.16
C THR A 135 13.59 -1.82 -17.85
N LEU A 136 12.54 -2.17 -18.63
CA LEU A 136 12.42 -3.44 -19.33
C LEU A 136 12.86 -3.35 -20.77
N THR A 137 13.57 -4.37 -21.23
CA THR A 137 13.90 -4.54 -22.65
C THR A 137 12.65 -4.94 -23.46
N VAL A 138 12.66 -4.68 -24.77
CA VAL A 138 11.53 -5.03 -25.65
C VAL A 138 11.20 -6.52 -25.58
N LYS A 139 12.21 -7.39 -25.48
CA LYS A 139 12.01 -8.84 -25.35
C LYS A 139 11.27 -9.21 -24.06
N GLU A 140 11.64 -8.59 -22.93
CA GLU A 140 10.97 -8.81 -21.64
C GLU A 140 9.53 -8.30 -21.66
N LYS A 141 9.28 -7.16 -22.29
CA LYS A 141 7.93 -6.63 -22.48
C LYS A 141 7.05 -7.60 -23.26
N LEU A 142 7.53 -8.11 -24.41
CA LEU A 142 6.82 -9.07 -25.23
C LEU A 142 6.56 -10.40 -24.50
N LEU A 143 7.50 -10.85 -23.65
CA LEU A 143 7.34 -12.04 -22.83
C LEU A 143 6.26 -11.87 -21.76
N LEU A 144 6.10 -10.66 -21.21
CA LEU A 144 5.12 -10.37 -20.15
C LEU A 144 3.70 -10.19 -20.69
N LEU A 145 3.51 -9.72 -21.93
CA LEU A 145 2.19 -9.41 -22.49
C LEU A 145 1.19 -10.59 -22.44
N PRO A 146 1.56 -11.85 -22.76
CA PRO A 146 0.62 -12.97 -22.67
C PRO A 146 0.09 -13.23 -21.25
N PHE A 147 0.84 -12.81 -20.22
CA PHE A 147 0.44 -12.99 -18.83
C PHE A 147 -0.43 -11.85 -18.28
N VAL A 148 -0.60 -10.76 -19.05
CA VAL A 148 -1.38 -9.60 -18.63
C VAL A 148 -2.82 -9.94 -18.22
N PRO A 149 -3.58 -10.78 -18.94
CA PRO A 149 -4.93 -11.16 -18.51
C PRO A 149 -4.95 -11.88 -17.15
N SER A 150 -3.90 -12.64 -16.81
CA SER A 150 -3.80 -13.34 -15.53
C SER A 150 -3.63 -12.37 -14.35
N MET A 151 -3.23 -11.13 -14.59
CA MET A 151 -3.11 -10.08 -13.57
C MET A 151 -4.44 -9.78 -12.89
N TYR A 152 -5.56 -10.03 -13.57
CA TYR A 152 -6.89 -9.92 -12.98
C TYR A 152 -7.05 -10.85 -11.75
N VAL A 153 -6.59 -12.10 -11.89
CA VAL A 153 -6.61 -13.08 -10.78
C VAL A 153 -5.62 -12.69 -9.68
N PHE A 154 -4.41 -12.25 -10.07
CA PHE A 154 -3.41 -11.78 -9.10
C PHE A 154 -3.88 -10.56 -8.31
N PHE A 155 -4.68 -9.68 -8.92
CA PHE A 155 -5.29 -8.55 -8.22
C PHE A 155 -6.14 -9.02 -7.03
N TYR A 156 -7.02 -9.99 -7.21
CA TYR A 156 -7.83 -10.53 -6.10
C TYR A 156 -6.98 -11.23 -5.03
N MET A 157 -5.91 -11.90 -5.43
CA MET A 157 -4.98 -12.49 -4.47
C MET A 157 -4.30 -11.41 -3.62
N LEU A 158 -3.88 -10.30 -4.23
CA LEU A 158 -3.30 -9.17 -3.51
C LEU A 158 -4.33 -8.51 -2.60
N SER A 159 -5.57 -8.29 -3.05
CA SER A 159 -6.67 -7.78 -2.23
C SER A 159 -6.91 -8.67 -1.02
N TYR A 160 -6.94 -9.99 -1.18
CA TYR A 160 -7.04 -10.92 -0.05
C TYR A 160 -5.91 -10.73 0.98
N VAL A 161 -4.68 -10.57 0.53
CA VAL A 161 -3.53 -10.32 1.43
C VAL A 161 -3.67 -8.98 2.17
N GLU A 162 -4.17 -7.95 1.49
CA GLU A 162 -4.44 -6.64 2.09
C GLU A 162 -5.56 -6.72 3.14
N TYR A 163 -6.66 -7.46 2.88
CA TYR A 163 -7.73 -7.68 3.86
C TYR A 163 -7.23 -8.42 5.09
N TYR A 164 -6.47 -9.49 4.88
CA TYR A 164 -5.86 -10.21 6.00
C TYR A 164 -5.01 -9.29 6.87
N ALA A 165 -4.19 -8.45 6.26
CA ALA A 165 -3.35 -7.49 6.96
C ALA A 165 -4.18 -6.43 7.71
N LEU A 166 -5.28 -5.98 7.10
CA LEU A 166 -6.19 -5.00 7.66
C LEU A 166 -6.94 -5.55 8.88
N ILE A 167 -7.54 -6.72 8.75
CA ILE A 167 -8.26 -7.40 9.85
C ILE A 167 -7.32 -7.63 11.03
N LYS A 168 -6.12 -8.16 10.76
CA LYS A 168 -5.10 -8.38 11.79
C LYS A 168 -4.66 -7.07 12.46
N MET A 169 -4.58 -5.98 11.72
CA MET A 169 -4.28 -4.65 12.25
C MET A 169 -5.39 -4.19 13.19
N ILE A 170 -6.66 -4.34 12.82
CA ILE A 170 -7.80 -3.92 13.65
C ILE A 170 -7.88 -4.71 14.94
N ILE A 171 -7.72 -6.03 14.88
CA ILE A 171 -7.68 -6.88 16.08
C ILE A 171 -6.56 -6.43 17.03
N GLY A 172 -5.46 -5.94 16.48
CA GLY A 172 -4.33 -5.44 17.26
C GLY A 172 -4.48 -4.01 17.79
N LEU A 173 -5.46 -3.22 17.33
CA LEU A 173 -5.63 -1.80 17.72
C LEU A 173 -5.68 -1.56 19.24
N PRO A 174 -6.34 -2.39 20.09
CA PRO A 174 -6.33 -2.21 21.54
C PRO A 174 -4.91 -2.15 22.13
N ASN A 175 -3.98 -2.95 21.58
CA ASN A 175 -2.60 -3.05 22.03
C ASN A 175 -1.67 -1.98 21.40
N LEU A 176 -2.24 -1.02 20.64
CA LEU A 176 -1.47 -0.01 19.92
C LEU A 176 -0.66 0.90 20.87
N LYS A 177 -1.28 1.28 21.99
CA LYS A 177 -0.62 2.12 23.02
C LYS A 177 0.59 1.41 23.63
N GLU A 178 0.43 0.16 24.01
CA GLU A 178 1.49 -0.66 24.58
C GLU A 178 2.62 -0.89 23.60
N SER A 179 2.30 -1.15 22.34
CA SER A 179 3.30 -1.34 21.28
C SER A 179 4.15 -0.09 21.03
N LEU A 180 3.59 1.10 21.27
CA LEU A 180 4.33 2.37 21.18
C LEU A 180 5.22 2.63 22.40
N SER A 181 4.76 2.27 23.62
CA SER A 181 5.51 2.45 24.87
C SER A 181 6.62 1.42 25.03
N ALA A 182 6.36 0.17 24.71
CA ALA A 182 7.29 -0.94 24.90
C ALA A 182 8.44 -0.98 23.90
N LYS A 183 8.53 -0.01 22.95
CA LYS A 183 9.48 -0.07 21.82
C LYS A 183 9.50 -1.44 21.13
N ILE A 184 8.44 -2.24 21.30
CA ILE A 184 8.31 -3.57 20.73
C ILE A 184 8.31 -3.44 19.22
N CYS A 185 9.46 -3.67 18.66
CA CYS A 185 9.59 -3.78 17.24
C CYS A 185 9.14 -5.17 16.81
N THR A 186 7.95 -5.27 16.23
CA THR A 186 7.43 -6.48 15.59
C THR A 186 8.19 -6.81 14.29
N TRP A 187 9.52 -6.63 14.32
CA TRP A 187 10.38 -6.88 13.18
C TRP A 187 10.64 -8.38 13.05
N THR A 188 9.76 -9.08 12.38
CA THR A 188 10.06 -10.43 11.91
C THR A 188 10.81 -10.32 10.59
N HIS A 189 11.92 -11.04 10.46
CA HIS A 189 12.69 -11.08 9.22
C HIS A 189 11.80 -11.65 8.11
N VAL A 190 11.75 -10.98 6.97
CA VAL A 190 11.07 -11.45 5.76
C VAL A 190 12.16 -11.90 4.80
N ALA A 191 12.12 -13.16 4.40
CA ALA A 191 13.04 -13.67 3.39
C ALA A 191 12.84 -12.91 2.06
N ARG A 192 13.92 -12.48 1.45
CA ARG A 192 13.94 -11.77 0.18
C ARG A 192 14.79 -12.51 -0.83
N ALA A 193 14.43 -12.43 -2.10
CA ALA A 193 15.27 -12.92 -3.17
C ALA A 193 16.53 -12.04 -3.26
N ARG A 194 17.65 -12.55 -2.79
CA ARG A 194 18.94 -11.89 -2.99
C ARG A 194 19.37 -12.20 -4.43
N LYS A 195 19.21 -11.26 -5.35
CA LYS A 195 19.99 -11.30 -6.59
C LYS A 195 21.44 -11.10 -6.16
N LEU A 196 22.25 -12.15 -6.23
CA LEU A 196 23.71 -12.00 -6.25
C LEU A 196 24.01 -11.11 -7.45
N GLN A 197 24.36 -9.87 -7.20
CA GLN A 197 25.07 -9.07 -8.18
C GLN A 197 26.44 -9.75 -8.33
N THR A 198 26.55 -10.62 -9.31
CA THR A 198 27.85 -10.99 -9.87
C THR A 198 28.35 -9.71 -10.53
N ALA A 199 29.38 -9.13 -9.91
CA ALA A 199 30.16 -8.03 -10.42
C ALA A 199 30.80 -8.42 -11.76
#